data_25c9381865372e01a812ea03aa084d1a
#
_entry.id   25c9381865372e01a812ea03aa084d1a
#
_cell.length_a   1.000
_cell.length_b   1.000
_cell.length_c   1.000
_cell.angle_alpha   90.00
_cell.angle_beta   90.00
_cell.angle_gamma   90.00
#
_symmetry.space_group_name_H-M   'P 1'
#
loop_
_entity.id
_entity.type
_entity.pdbx_description
1 polymer ?
#
loop_
_entity_poly.entity_id
_entity_poly.type
_entity_poly.pdbx_seq_one_letter_code
_entity_poly.pdbx_strand_id
1 'polypeptide(L)'
;MSVCDLTVEDANHYISDARLINKNTGVGIDQVEEIAEEVYLFLAMQLRSKNAEMRKLLFMRVTANPGGLHAAWVKRYFVEGCRPHNTIIKTQVTLRNGKKRDVTKAFVPATLYDNKYLCEDGAYEATLLKLPEHLRRMYLEGDWDVVIGAYFSHVWNRSVHVIPSFSIPGHWPIKFGLDWGTTAPACTLWGAQDGDGNVYIIDELYGPGITGRTWGEKMLKKLELQKWSHERKWGVKDMYGLIDREAMAARGSDTGAGGSATPAAGIQWCGWRLFPANKDRAAGNEQWLERLLLKPNGKPSVFIFGDRCPNLVRTIPMLMSDPHNPEDVDSSGDDHAFDTGKYLLLDWPVKGSRPKDKTGDQDVERWLAMAKHRKDMENAPGDTITTGYGD
;
A
#
# COMPACT_ATOMS: atom_id res chain seq x y z
N MET A 1 25.35 6.42 -4.33
CA MET A 1 26.33 5.59 -3.57
C MET A 1 26.56 6.22 -2.22
N SER A 2 25.91 5.69 -1.23
CA SER A 2 26.16 6.11 0.16
C SER A 2 27.41 5.36 0.61
N VAL A 3 28.58 5.98 0.50
CA VAL A 3 29.83 5.39 0.96
C VAL A 3 30.06 5.84 2.39
N CYS A 4 29.73 4.99 3.35
CA CYS A 4 30.37 5.07 4.66
C CYS A 4 31.74 4.42 4.54
N ASP A 5 32.78 5.22 4.45
CA ASP A 5 34.17 4.77 4.46
C ASP A 5 34.49 4.15 5.82
N LEU A 6 34.63 2.83 5.87
CA LEU A 6 35.06 2.10 7.04
C LEU A 6 36.58 1.92 6.98
N THR A 7 37.32 2.92 7.40
CA THR A 7 38.75 2.76 7.69
C THR A 7 38.87 1.94 8.98
N VAL A 8 39.35 0.72 8.90
CA VAL A 8 39.63 -0.13 10.06
C VAL A 8 41.11 -0.42 10.08
N GLU A 9 41.84 0.27 10.96
CA GLU A 9 43.20 -0.08 11.31
C GLU A 9 43.18 -1.31 12.24
N ASP A 10 44.08 -2.26 11.96
CA ASP A 10 44.38 -3.46 12.76
C ASP A 10 43.22 -4.43 13.09
N ALA A 11 42.77 -5.18 12.09
CA ALA A 11 41.90 -6.32 12.39
C ALA A 11 42.04 -7.46 11.37
N ASN A 12 42.13 -8.69 11.84
CA ASN A 12 41.97 -9.90 11.03
C ASN A 12 40.58 -9.89 10.41
N HIS A 13 40.54 -9.62 9.11
CA HIS A 13 39.30 -9.54 8.35
C HIS A 13 39.07 -10.84 7.56
N TYR A 14 37.86 -11.36 7.62
CA TYR A 14 37.36 -12.31 6.65
C TYR A 14 36.40 -11.56 5.73
N ILE A 15 36.78 -11.37 4.50
CA ILE A 15 35.90 -10.94 3.42
C ILE A 15 35.43 -12.24 2.78
N SER A 16 34.13 -12.56 2.91
CA SER A 16 33.51 -13.60 2.10
C SER A 16 32.97 -13.00 0.80
N ASP A 17 32.73 -13.83 -0.20
CA ASP A 17 32.10 -13.42 -1.48
C ASP A 17 30.73 -12.75 -1.31
N ALA A 18 30.18 -12.75 -0.08
CA ALA A 18 28.92 -12.15 0.30
C ALA A 18 29.05 -10.71 0.84
N ARG A 19 30.17 -10.00 0.61
CA ARG A 19 30.40 -8.62 1.10
C ARG A 19 30.22 -8.42 2.63
N LEU A 20 30.51 -9.46 3.40
CA LEU A 20 30.36 -9.48 4.84
C LEU A 20 31.70 -9.20 5.52
N ILE A 21 31.74 -8.18 6.39
CA ILE A 21 32.89 -7.93 7.27
C ILE A 21 32.46 -8.33 8.68
N ASN A 22 33.03 -9.41 9.20
CA ASN A 22 32.74 -9.91 10.54
C ASN A 22 33.93 -9.71 11.47
N LYS A 23 33.72 -9.01 12.57
CA LYS A 23 34.61 -8.93 13.71
C LYS A 23 33.83 -9.33 14.97
N ASN A 24 34.48 -9.85 16.00
CA ASN A 24 33.85 -10.30 17.24
C ASN A 24 32.94 -9.26 17.94
N THR A 25 32.95 -8.00 17.50
CA THR A 25 32.20 -6.89 18.07
C THR A 25 31.16 -6.28 17.12
N GLY A 26 31.21 -6.57 15.81
CA GLY A 26 30.30 -5.97 14.87
C GLY A 26 30.17 -6.77 13.57
N VAL A 27 29.07 -6.53 12.85
CA VAL A 27 28.81 -7.02 11.49
C VAL A 27 28.57 -5.82 10.59
N GLY A 28 29.35 -5.73 9.49
CA GLY A 28 29.11 -4.79 8.40
C GLY A 28 28.50 -5.52 7.21
N ILE A 29 27.48 -4.97 6.59
CA ILE A 29 26.87 -5.48 5.35
C ILE A 29 26.78 -4.32 4.38
N ASP A 30 27.41 -4.49 3.24
CA ASP A 30 27.29 -3.54 2.14
C ASP A 30 26.18 -3.98 1.19
N GLN A 31 25.35 -3.03 0.74
CA GLN A 31 24.20 -3.28 -0.13
C GLN A 31 23.23 -4.34 0.47
N VAL A 32 22.72 -4.05 1.66
CA VAL A 32 21.83 -4.98 2.37
C VAL A 32 20.50 -5.22 1.64
N GLU A 33 20.16 -4.37 0.69
CA GLU A 33 19.02 -4.53 -0.22
C GLU A 33 19.16 -5.69 -1.21
N GLU A 34 20.35 -6.27 -1.31
CA GLU A 34 20.60 -7.46 -2.15
C GLU A 34 20.42 -8.78 -1.39
N ILE A 35 20.16 -8.73 -0.08
CA ILE A 35 19.95 -9.92 0.74
C ILE A 35 18.55 -9.95 1.35
N ALA A 36 18.00 -11.17 1.49
CA ALA A 36 16.69 -11.38 2.11
C ALA A 36 16.71 -11.02 3.61
N GLU A 37 15.55 -10.58 4.12
CA GLU A 37 15.38 -10.19 5.53
C GLU A 37 15.79 -11.30 6.50
N GLU A 38 15.51 -12.56 6.15
CA GLU A 38 15.84 -13.73 6.97
C GLU A 38 17.35 -13.88 7.16
N VAL A 39 18.14 -13.57 6.13
CA VAL A 39 19.60 -13.59 6.21
C VAL A 39 20.11 -12.49 7.13
N TYR A 40 19.56 -11.28 7.01
CA TYR A 40 19.86 -10.17 7.92
C TYR A 40 19.54 -10.52 9.37
N LEU A 41 18.36 -11.08 9.63
CA LEU A 41 17.93 -11.50 10.97
C LEU A 41 18.82 -12.64 11.51
N PHE A 42 19.19 -13.60 10.67
CA PHE A 42 20.12 -14.66 11.03
C PHE A 42 21.47 -14.09 11.50
N LEU A 43 22.03 -13.15 10.76
CA LEU A 43 23.29 -12.48 11.11
C LEU A 43 23.16 -11.67 12.41
N ALA A 44 22.04 -10.99 12.60
CA ALA A 44 21.75 -10.28 13.84
C ALA A 44 21.74 -11.23 15.07
N MET A 45 21.21 -12.44 14.92
CA MET A 45 21.22 -13.46 15.98
C MET A 45 22.63 -13.96 16.33
N GLN A 46 23.62 -13.83 15.42
CA GLN A 46 25.00 -14.21 15.69
C GLN A 46 25.75 -13.18 16.54
N LEU A 47 25.22 -11.96 16.68
CA LEU A 47 25.80 -10.91 17.52
C LEU A 47 25.67 -11.23 19.00
N ARG A 48 26.61 -11.97 19.51
CA ARG A 48 26.63 -12.41 20.91
C ARG A 48 28.05 -12.50 21.45
N SER A 49 28.26 -12.18 22.71
CA SER A 49 29.53 -12.34 23.39
C SER A 49 29.32 -12.78 24.85
N LYS A 50 30.21 -13.65 25.34
CA LYS A 50 30.27 -14.04 26.75
C LYS A 50 30.85 -12.90 27.60
N ASN A 51 31.73 -12.08 27.03
CA ASN A 51 32.35 -10.95 27.73
C ASN A 51 31.35 -9.78 27.84
N ALA A 52 31.17 -9.27 29.06
CA ALA A 52 30.22 -8.18 29.38
C ALA A 52 30.59 -6.86 28.70
N GLU A 53 31.88 -6.52 28.62
CA GLU A 53 32.35 -5.30 27.97
C GLU A 53 32.17 -5.39 26.45
N MET A 54 32.47 -6.53 25.85
CA MET A 54 32.29 -6.76 24.42
C MET A 54 30.79 -6.71 24.03
N ARG A 55 29.87 -7.11 24.92
CA ARG A 55 28.43 -7.01 24.66
C ARG A 55 27.95 -5.57 24.48
N LYS A 56 28.63 -4.59 25.09
CA LYS A 56 28.33 -3.16 24.93
C LYS A 56 28.73 -2.63 23.53
N LEU A 57 29.64 -3.33 22.88
CA LEU A 57 30.21 -2.95 21.58
C LEU A 57 29.58 -3.72 20.40
N LEU A 58 28.58 -4.58 20.67
CA LEU A 58 27.92 -5.32 19.59
C LEU A 58 27.03 -4.39 18.77
N PHE A 59 27.27 -4.34 17.47
CA PHE A 59 26.48 -3.55 16.54
C PHE A 59 26.40 -4.21 15.16
N MET A 60 25.40 -3.81 14.38
CA MET A 60 25.35 -4.01 12.94
C MET A 60 25.35 -2.66 12.24
N ARG A 61 26.16 -2.54 11.19
CA ARG A 61 26.11 -1.42 10.24
C ARG A 61 25.80 -1.97 8.87
N VAL A 62 24.87 -1.35 8.20
CA VAL A 62 24.47 -1.73 6.85
C VAL A 62 24.46 -0.51 5.97
N THR A 63 24.91 -0.64 4.74
CA THR A 63 24.67 0.31 3.67
C THR A 63 23.55 -0.21 2.81
N ALA A 64 22.81 0.67 2.18
CA ALA A 64 21.71 0.31 1.29
C ALA A 64 21.47 1.40 0.26
N ASN A 65 21.05 0.98 -0.93
CA ASN A 65 20.56 1.87 -1.97
C ASN A 65 19.07 1.59 -2.23
N PRO A 66 18.28 2.57 -2.64
CA PRO A 66 16.95 2.30 -3.18
C PRO A 66 17.01 1.37 -4.39
N GLY A 67 15.99 0.56 -4.59
CA GLY A 67 15.77 -0.19 -5.83
C GLY A 67 16.42 -1.58 -5.95
N GLY A 68 17.09 -2.10 -4.92
CA GLY A 68 17.60 -3.48 -4.91
C GLY A 68 16.48 -4.53 -4.79
N LEU A 69 16.83 -5.79 -5.06
CA LEU A 69 15.88 -6.91 -5.09
C LEU A 69 15.05 -7.04 -3.82
N HIS A 70 15.64 -6.75 -2.67
CA HIS A 70 14.99 -6.83 -1.37
C HIS A 70 14.82 -5.47 -0.70
N ALA A 71 14.86 -4.36 -1.45
CA ALA A 71 14.73 -3.00 -0.92
C ALA A 71 13.45 -2.76 -0.09
N ALA A 72 12.40 -3.54 -0.35
CA ALA A 72 11.11 -3.44 0.35
C ALA A 72 11.23 -3.63 1.87
N TRP A 73 11.93 -4.67 2.33
CA TRP A 73 12.10 -4.90 3.76
C TRP A 73 13.04 -3.88 4.38
N VAL A 74 14.09 -3.46 3.64
CA VAL A 74 15.03 -2.41 4.10
C VAL A 74 14.29 -1.09 4.32
N LYS A 75 13.44 -0.69 3.36
CA LYS A 75 12.57 0.48 3.48
C LYS A 75 11.68 0.39 4.71
N ARG A 76 10.93 -0.70 4.86
CA ARG A 76 10.03 -0.91 6.01
C ARG A 76 10.79 -0.88 7.34
N TYR A 77 11.90 -1.60 7.41
CA TYR A 77 12.63 -1.79 8.67
C TYR A 77 13.44 -0.56 9.07
N PHE A 78 14.14 0.07 8.14
CA PHE A 78 15.06 1.19 8.40
C PHE A 78 14.45 2.55 8.04
N VAL A 79 14.03 2.74 6.79
CA VAL A 79 13.61 4.07 6.33
C VAL A 79 12.33 4.53 7.04
N GLU A 80 11.30 3.70 7.06
CA GLU A 80 10.03 4.00 7.72
C GLU A 80 10.09 3.72 9.23
N GLY A 81 10.76 2.64 9.61
CA GLY A 81 10.87 2.20 11.00
C GLY A 81 11.82 3.00 11.87
N CYS A 82 12.57 3.97 11.31
CA CYS A 82 13.52 4.85 12.03
C CYS A 82 13.20 6.33 11.83
N ARG A 83 11.94 6.70 11.84
CA ARG A 83 11.54 8.12 11.81
C ARG A 83 11.46 8.70 13.22
N PRO A 84 11.93 9.93 13.46
CA PRO A 84 12.63 10.81 12.50
C PRO A 84 14.03 10.28 12.17
N HIS A 85 14.48 10.49 10.93
CA HIS A 85 15.81 10.09 10.47
C HIS A 85 16.92 10.78 11.27
N ASN A 86 18.15 10.27 11.21
CA ASN A 86 19.31 10.77 11.94
C ASN A 86 19.15 10.73 13.48
N THR A 87 18.22 9.91 13.97
CA THR A 87 17.98 9.70 15.40
C THR A 87 18.01 8.24 15.77
N ILE A 88 18.38 7.96 17.03
CA ILE A 88 18.37 6.59 17.55
C ILE A 88 16.97 6.27 18.08
N ILE A 89 16.28 5.37 17.38
CA ILE A 89 14.99 4.83 17.81
C ILE A 89 15.22 3.70 18.81
N LYS A 90 14.58 3.79 19.97
CA LYS A 90 14.64 2.79 21.03
C LYS A 90 13.33 2.03 21.10
N THR A 91 13.40 0.71 21.01
CA THR A 91 12.25 -0.18 21.18
C THR A 91 12.47 -1.08 22.39
N GLN A 92 11.54 -1.10 23.33
CA GLN A 92 11.64 -1.98 24.50
C GLN A 92 11.10 -3.38 24.17
N VAL A 93 11.93 -4.38 24.42
CA VAL A 93 11.55 -5.80 24.33
C VAL A 93 11.49 -6.38 25.73
N THR A 94 10.37 -7.02 26.08
CA THR A 94 10.19 -7.74 27.34
C THR A 94 10.74 -9.15 27.20
N LEU A 95 11.72 -9.47 28.01
CA LEU A 95 12.33 -10.79 28.08
C LEU A 95 11.43 -11.78 28.82
N ARG A 96 11.67 -13.11 28.66
CA ARG A 96 10.91 -14.16 29.36
C ARG A 96 10.91 -14.03 30.90
N ASN A 97 11.93 -13.41 31.47
CA ASN A 97 12.04 -13.16 32.92
C ASN A 97 11.37 -11.84 33.36
N GLY A 98 10.57 -11.21 32.50
CA GLY A 98 9.89 -9.95 32.77
C GLY A 98 10.78 -8.69 32.69
N LYS A 99 12.09 -8.82 32.55
CA LYS A 99 12.99 -7.67 32.39
C LYS A 99 12.82 -7.05 31.00
N LYS A 100 12.92 -5.74 30.97
CA LYS A 100 12.88 -4.97 29.70
C LYS A 100 14.29 -4.68 29.22
N ARG A 101 14.50 -4.75 27.91
CA ARG A 101 15.75 -4.39 27.26
C ARG A 101 15.48 -3.49 26.06
N ASP A 102 16.26 -2.43 25.95
CA ASP A 102 16.20 -1.56 24.79
C ASP A 102 16.96 -2.20 23.62
N VAL A 103 16.31 -2.21 22.46
CA VAL A 103 16.91 -2.48 21.16
C VAL A 103 16.92 -1.16 20.41
N THR A 104 18.09 -0.79 19.87
CA THR A 104 18.26 0.50 19.18
C THR A 104 18.53 0.28 17.71
N LYS A 105 17.99 1.16 16.89
CA LYS A 105 18.28 1.25 15.46
C LYS A 105 18.24 2.71 15.00
N ALA A 106 18.92 3.02 13.91
CA ALA A 106 18.90 4.33 13.30
C ALA A 106 19.01 4.19 11.78
N PHE A 107 18.44 5.14 11.06
CA PHE A 107 18.63 5.33 9.64
C PHE A 107 19.22 6.71 9.39
N VAL A 108 20.32 6.73 8.65
CA VAL A 108 21.02 7.96 8.25
C VAL A 108 20.90 8.06 6.73
N PRO A 109 19.99 8.90 6.21
CA PRO A 109 19.92 9.13 4.77
C PRO A 109 21.18 9.85 4.30
N ALA A 110 21.65 9.49 3.10
CA ALA A 110 22.73 10.16 2.42
C ALA A 110 22.39 10.29 0.94
N THR A 111 22.75 11.41 0.37
CA THR A 111 22.59 11.75 -1.04
C THR A 111 23.95 11.93 -1.70
N LEU A 112 23.99 12.09 -3.03
CA LEU A 112 25.23 12.45 -3.73
C LEU A 112 25.88 13.69 -3.12
N TYR A 113 25.07 14.69 -2.73
CA TYR A 113 25.55 15.99 -2.25
C TYR A 113 26.20 15.96 -0.87
N ASP A 114 26.04 14.86 -0.13
CA ASP A 114 26.73 14.64 1.14
C ASP A 114 28.17 14.17 0.91
N ASN A 115 28.53 13.77 -0.31
CA ASN A 115 29.88 13.34 -0.69
C ASN A 115 30.60 14.42 -1.52
N LYS A 116 31.34 15.28 -0.85
CA LYS A 116 32.07 16.39 -1.49
C LYS A 116 33.02 15.95 -2.62
N TYR A 117 33.62 14.76 -2.52
CA TYR A 117 34.56 14.27 -3.52
C TYR A 117 33.87 13.89 -4.84
N LEU A 118 32.63 13.41 -4.79
CA LEU A 118 31.86 13.10 -5.98
C LEU A 118 31.21 14.33 -6.62
N CYS A 119 31.15 15.44 -5.88
CA CYS A 119 30.57 16.69 -6.36
C CYS A 119 31.61 17.66 -6.95
N GLU A 120 32.93 17.45 -6.68
CA GLU A 120 33.97 18.43 -7.02
C GLU A 120 34.06 18.73 -8.52
N ASP A 121 33.93 17.72 -9.40
CA ASP A 121 34.03 17.89 -10.85
C ASP A 121 32.66 17.83 -11.58
N GLY A 122 31.61 17.46 -10.87
CA GLY A 122 30.25 17.32 -11.41
C GLY A 122 30.09 16.19 -12.47
N ALA A 123 31.12 15.42 -12.77
CA ALA A 123 31.06 14.40 -13.82
C ALA A 123 30.10 13.26 -13.47
N TYR A 124 30.11 12.85 -12.20
CA TYR A 124 29.20 11.81 -11.73
C TYR A 124 27.75 12.30 -11.68
N GLU A 125 27.50 13.53 -11.20
CA GLU A 125 26.19 14.17 -11.26
C GLU A 125 25.66 14.27 -12.67
N ALA A 126 26.47 14.73 -13.61
CA ALA A 126 26.11 14.80 -15.03
C ALA A 126 25.72 13.44 -15.63
N THR A 127 26.34 12.36 -15.15
CA THR A 127 25.99 11.01 -15.54
C THR A 127 24.62 10.60 -15.00
N LEU A 128 24.34 10.88 -13.71
CA LEU A 128 23.06 10.59 -13.07
C LEU A 128 21.92 11.40 -13.70
N LEU A 129 22.17 12.67 -14.07
CA LEU A 129 21.17 13.54 -14.69
C LEU A 129 20.72 13.04 -16.08
N LYS A 130 21.49 12.20 -16.76
CA LYS A 130 21.12 11.57 -18.04
C LYS A 130 20.21 10.36 -17.88
N LEU A 131 20.07 9.84 -16.66
CA LEU A 131 19.22 8.69 -16.40
C LEU A 131 17.74 9.05 -16.57
N PRO A 132 16.87 8.07 -16.90
CA PRO A 132 15.43 8.21 -16.80
C PRO A 132 15.03 8.75 -15.43
N GLU A 133 13.94 9.51 -15.36
CA GLU A 133 13.54 10.22 -14.15
C GLU A 133 13.45 9.33 -12.90
N HIS A 134 12.86 8.14 -13.03
CA HIS A 134 12.74 7.20 -11.91
C HIS A 134 14.11 6.73 -11.37
N LEU A 135 15.08 6.45 -12.26
CA LEU A 135 16.45 6.08 -11.86
C LEU A 135 17.20 7.27 -11.27
N ARG A 136 16.98 8.49 -11.81
CA ARG A 136 17.55 9.71 -11.26
C ARG A 136 17.05 9.96 -9.84
N ARG A 137 15.74 9.84 -9.60
CA ARG A 137 15.16 9.94 -8.25
C ARG A 137 15.77 8.94 -7.30
N MET A 138 15.97 7.71 -7.75
CA MET A 138 16.54 6.64 -6.97
C MET A 138 18.00 6.92 -6.58
N TYR A 139 18.85 7.22 -7.56
CA TYR A 139 20.30 7.30 -7.36
C TYR A 139 20.79 8.68 -6.94
N LEU A 140 20.14 9.76 -7.40
CA LEU A 140 20.52 11.13 -7.05
C LEU A 140 19.82 11.64 -5.80
N GLU A 141 18.52 11.36 -5.68
CA GLU A 141 17.69 11.88 -4.60
C GLU A 141 17.52 10.89 -3.43
N GLY A 142 17.94 9.64 -3.61
CA GLY A 142 17.81 8.58 -2.59
C GLY A 142 16.35 8.21 -2.32
N ASP A 143 15.50 8.26 -3.35
CA ASP A 143 14.07 7.99 -3.23
C ASP A 143 13.79 6.50 -3.10
N TRP A 144 13.35 6.08 -1.92
CA TRP A 144 13.00 4.71 -1.58
C TRP A 144 11.59 4.29 -2.06
N ASP A 145 10.84 5.19 -2.66
CA ASP A 145 9.55 4.88 -3.26
C ASP A 145 9.69 4.38 -4.71
N VAL A 146 10.89 4.45 -5.29
CA VAL A 146 11.19 3.92 -6.61
C VAL A 146 11.69 2.48 -6.50
N VAL A 147 11.02 1.56 -7.19
CA VAL A 147 11.40 0.15 -7.29
C VAL A 147 11.65 -0.20 -8.76
N ILE A 148 12.81 -0.77 -9.06
CA ILE A 148 13.16 -1.18 -10.43
C ILE A 148 12.22 -2.29 -10.88
N GLY A 149 11.63 -2.13 -12.08
CA GLY A 149 10.64 -3.09 -12.60
C GLY A 149 9.24 -2.93 -12.01
N ALA A 150 9.04 -1.97 -11.09
CA ALA A 150 7.70 -1.66 -10.61
C ALA A 150 6.84 -1.03 -11.70
N TYR A 151 5.61 -1.52 -11.81
CA TYR A 151 4.65 -1.14 -12.85
C TYR A 151 4.39 0.37 -12.91
N PHE A 152 4.29 1.03 -11.75
CA PHE A 152 4.03 2.45 -11.63
C PHE A 152 5.27 3.32 -11.40
N SER A 153 6.48 2.78 -11.52
CA SER A 153 7.73 3.49 -11.22
C SER A 153 7.89 4.82 -11.96
N HIS A 154 7.33 4.90 -13.17
CA HIS A 154 7.43 6.07 -14.07
C HIS A 154 6.37 7.14 -13.81
N VAL A 155 5.31 6.84 -13.04
CA VAL A 155 4.22 7.80 -12.76
C VAL A 155 4.01 8.03 -11.26
N TRP A 156 4.38 7.06 -10.42
CA TRP A 156 4.20 7.20 -8.97
C TRP A 156 5.19 8.20 -8.37
N ASN A 157 4.66 9.14 -7.62
CA ASN A 157 5.43 10.06 -6.80
C ASN A 157 4.70 10.29 -5.48
N ARG A 158 5.25 9.78 -4.38
CA ARG A 158 4.64 9.86 -3.05
C ARG A 158 4.36 11.30 -2.64
N SER A 159 5.26 12.24 -2.94
CA SER A 159 5.11 13.65 -2.53
C SER A 159 3.94 14.37 -3.23
N VAL A 160 3.44 13.80 -4.33
CA VAL A 160 2.36 14.38 -5.12
C VAL A 160 1.04 13.63 -4.92
N HIS A 161 1.10 12.30 -4.88
CA HIS A 161 -0.10 11.46 -4.80
C HIS A 161 -0.59 11.23 -3.38
N VAL A 162 0.32 11.31 -2.39
CA VAL A 162 -0.02 11.08 -0.98
C VAL A 162 -0.11 12.41 -0.25
N ILE A 163 -1.31 12.72 0.21
CA ILE A 163 -1.61 14.00 0.86
C ILE A 163 -2.09 13.78 2.30
N PRO A 164 -1.93 14.76 3.17
CA PRO A 164 -2.58 14.74 4.49
C PRO A 164 -4.10 14.71 4.34
N SER A 165 -4.79 14.02 5.26
CA SER A 165 -6.25 14.03 5.28
C SER A 165 -6.80 15.42 5.57
N PHE A 166 -7.90 15.76 4.90
CA PHE A 166 -8.66 16.98 5.14
C PHE A 166 -10.15 16.65 5.32
N SER A 167 -10.95 17.64 5.75
CA SER A 167 -12.39 17.47 5.89
C SER A 167 -13.07 17.41 4.52
N ILE A 168 -13.64 16.26 4.17
CA ILE A 168 -14.38 16.05 2.91
C ILE A 168 -15.65 16.91 2.92
N PRO A 169 -15.92 17.71 1.86
CA PRO A 169 -17.18 18.44 1.72
C PRO A 169 -18.39 17.51 1.74
N GLY A 170 -19.43 17.87 2.45
CA GLY A 170 -20.60 17.02 2.70
C GLY A 170 -21.40 16.63 1.45
N HIS A 171 -21.20 17.35 0.33
CA HIS A 171 -21.86 17.08 -0.94
C HIS A 171 -21.07 16.14 -1.87
N TRP A 172 -19.83 15.79 -1.54
CA TRP A 172 -19.07 14.87 -2.38
C TRP A 172 -19.64 13.45 -2.26
N PRO A 173 -19.85 12.75 -3.39
CA PRO A 173 -20.26 11.37 -3.38
C PRO A 173 -19.15 10.48 -2.84
N ILE A 174 -19.53 9.53 -1.97
CA ILE A 174 -18.61 8.51 -1.42
C ILE A 174 -19.06 7.14 -1.88
N LYS A 175 -18.11 6.31 -2.28
CA LYS A 175 -18.26 4.89 -2.59
C LYS A 175 -17.14 4.11 -1.92
N PHE A 176 -17.24 2.77 -1.97
CA PHE A 176 -16.12 1.93 -1.57
C PHE A 176 -15.92 0.77 -2.55
N GLY A 177 -14.68 0.36 -2.70
CA GLY A 177 -14.31 -0.91 -3.32
C GLY A 177 -14.03 -1.93 -2.23
N LEU A 178 -14.20 -3.21 -2.55
CA LEU A 178 -13.87 -4.31 -1.66
C LEU A 178 -13.31 -5.49 -2.46
N ASP A 179 -12.07 -5.85 -2.16
CA ASP A 179 -11.45 -7.09 -2.60
C ASP A 179 -11.46 -8.09 -1.45
N TRP A 180 -12.01 -9.28 -1.71
CA TRP A 180 -12.19 -10.29 -0.67
C TRP A 180 -11.09 -11.33 -0.69
N GLY A 181 -10.34 -11.43 0.40
CA GLY A 181 -9.40 -12.51 0.64
C GLY A 181 -9.72 -13.25 1.94
N THR A 182 -9.57 -14.58 1.95
CA THR A 182 -9.65 -15.42 3.16
C THR A 182 -8.26 -15.81 3.65
N THR A 183 -7.44 -16.36 2.78
CA THR A 183 -6.02 -16.66 3.03
C THR A 183 -5.16 -15.44 2.76
N ALA A 184 -5.44 -14.74 1.68
CA ALA A 184 -4.90 -13.43 1.37
C ALA A 184 -5.67 -12.33 2.14
N PRO A 185 -5.09 -11.13 2.34
CA PRO A 185 -5.79 -10.03 2.97
C PRO A 185 -7.04 -9.61 2.21
N ALA A 186 -8.12 -9.30 2.93
CA ALA A 186 -9.23 -8.54 2.39
C ALA A 186 -8.93 -7.04 2.49
N CYS A 187 -9.39 -6.28 1.53
CA CYS A 187 -9.22 -4.83 1.48
C CYS A 187 -10.55 -4.13 1.19
N THR A 188 -10.83 -3.07 1.92
CA THR A 188 -11.89 -2.11 1.61
C THR A 188 -11.28 -0.73 1.54
N LEU A 189 -11.48 -0.04 0.41
CA LEU A 189 -11.09 1.36 0.23
C LEU A 189 -12.33 2.22 0.08
N TRP A 190 -12.39 3.31 0.84
CA TRP A 190 -13.39 4.36 0.65
C TRP A 190 -12.81 5.46 -0.22
N GLY A 191 -13.56 5.88 -1.21
CA GLY A 191 -13.21 6.99 -2.09
C GLY A 191 -14.28 8.06 -2.11
N ALA A 192 -13.84 9.31 -2.28
CA ALA A 192 -14.69 10.47 -2.53
C ALA A 192 -14.31 11.10 -3.87
N GLN A 193 -15.26 11.71 -4.57
CA GLN A 193 -15.00 12.41 -5.83
C GLN A 193 -15.40 13.88 -5.72
N ASP A 194 -14.53 14.79 -6.18
CA ASP A 194 -14.83 16.19 -6.28
C ASP A 194 -15.61 16.57 -7.55
N GLY A 195 -15.98 17.85 -7.67
CA GLY A 195 -16.71 18.37 -8.84
C GLY A 195 -15.91 18.33 -10.14
N ASP A 196 -14.59 18.28 -10.08
CA ASP A 196 -13.68 18.21 -11.24
C ASP A 196 -13.42 16.76 -11.68
N GLY A 197 -13.93 15.79 -10.93
CA GLY A 197 -13.75 14.36 -11.20
C GLY A 197 -12.48 13.77 -10.63
N ASN A 198 -11.73 14.50 -9.79
CA ASN A 198 -10.61 13.92 -9.07
C ASN A 198 -11.11 12.98 -7.96
N VAL A 199 -10.42 11.87 -7.76
CA VAL A 199 -10.77 10.86 -6.75
C VAL A 199 -9.80 10.95 -5.59
N TYR A 200 -10.35 10.92 -4.39
CA TYR A 200 -9.60 10.91 -3.14
C TYR A 200 -9.86 9.57 -2.46
N ILE A 201 -8.83 8.76 -2.26
CA ILE A 201 -8.93 7.55 -1.44
C ILE A 201 -8.76 8.00 0.01
N ILE A 202 -9.86 7.97 0.75
CA ILE A 202 -9.99 8.69 2.03
C ILE A 202 -9.83 7.81 3.26
N ASP A 203 -9.97 6.50 3.09
CA ASP A 203 -9.81 5.55 4.20
C ASP A 203 -9.64 4.12 3.69
N GLU A 204 -9.02 3.25 4.51
CA GLU A 204 -8.88 1.83 4.20
C GLU A 204 -9.19 0.94 5.41
N LEU A 205 -9.66 -0.26 5.13
CA LEU A 205 -9.67 -1.39 6.06
C LEU A 205 -8.94 -2.54 5.39
N TYR A 206 -7.86 -3.02 6.01
CA TYR A 206 -6.97 -4.00 5.43
C TYR A 206 -6.63 -5.08 6.46
N GLY A 207 -6.62 -6.34 6.05
CA GLY A 207 -6.24 -7.45 6.91
C GLY A 207 -6.94 -8.75 6.57
N PRO A 208 -6.76 -9.83 7.35
CA PRO A 208 -7.38 -11.12 7.07
C PRO A 208 -8.91 -11.01 7.12
N GLY A 209 -9.56 -11.48 6.06
CA GLY A 209 -11.01 -11.67 5.99
C GLY A 209 -11.38 -12.98 6.69
N ILE A 210 -12.04 -12.91 7.85
CA ILE A 210 -12.46 -14.11 8.62
C ILE A 210 -13.79 -14.60 8.10
N THR A 211 -14.83 -13.77 8.19
CA THR A 211 -16.17 -14.00 7.60
C THR A 211 -16.69 -12.68 7.05
N GLY A 212 -17.60 -12.75 6.06
CA GLY A 212 -18.20 -11.54 5.52
C GLY A 212 -18.93 -10.71 6.58
N ARG A 213 -19.61 -11.36 7.52
CA ARG A 213 -20.29 -10.68 8.63
C ARG A 213 -19.31 -9.94 9.53
N THR A 214 -18.25 -10.61 9.98
CA THR A 214 -17.21 -9.97 10.82
C THR A 214 -16.56 -8.79 10.10
N TRP A 215 -16.36 -8.89 8.78
CA TRP A 215 -15.82 -7.80 7.99
C TRP A 215 -16.80 -6.63 7.90
N GLY A 216 -18.08 -6.91 7.62
CA GLY A 216 -19.13 -5.91 7.61
C GLY A 216 -19.28 -5.17 8.95
N GLU A 217 -19.14 -5.87 10.08
CA GLU A 217 -19.13 -5.28 11.43
C GLU A 217 -17.90 -4.39 11.66
N LYS A 218 -16.70 -4.80 11.19
CA LYS A 218 -15.50 -3.95 11.22
C LYS A 218 -15.68 -2.68 10.39
N MET A 219 -16.28 -2.80 9.21
CA MET A 219 -16.61 -1.65 8.35
C MET A 219 -17.59 -0.70 9.05
N LEU A 220 -18.62 -1.22 9.75
CA LEU A 220 -19.56 -0.39 10.55
C LEU A 220 -18.82 0.36 11.64
N LYS A 221 -18.00 -0.33 12.42
CA LYS A 221 -17.20 0.29 13.48
C LYS A 221 -16.31 1.40 12.94
N LYS A 222 -15.70 1.18 11.77
CA LYS A 222 -14.87 2.19 11.12
C LYS A 222 -15.71 3.39 10.66
N LEU A 223 -16.90 3.14 10.13
CA LEU A 223 -17.85 4.17 9.74
C LEU A 223 -18.36 5.00 10.94
N GLU A 224 -18.63 4.37 12.09
CA GLU A 224 -19.02 5.06 13.33
C GLU A 224 -17.91 6.01 13.83
N LEU A 225 -16.66 5.57 13.71
CA LEU A 225 -15.48 6.31 14.15
C LEU A 225 -14.97 7.29 13.08
N GLN A 226 -15.65 7.38 11.93
CA GLN A 226 -15.20 8.22 10.82
C GLN A 226 -15.01 9.69 11.22
N LYS A 227 -13.92 10.26 10.76
CA LYS A 227 -13.62 11.70 10.85
C LYS A 227 -13.37 12.25 9.44
N TRP A 228 -14.21 11.85 8.48
CA TRP A 228 -14.03 12.24 7.09
C TRP A 228 -14.46 13.66 6.83
N SER A 229 -15.48 14.15 7.57
CA SER A 229 -16.01 15.49 7.40
C SER A 229 -16.44 16.11 8.73
N HIS A 230 -16.34 17.42 8.81
CA HIS A 230 -16.96 18.21 9.88
C HIS A 230 -18.42 18.57 9.58
N GLU A 231 -18.82 18.52 8.30
CA GLU A 231 -20.15 18.93 7.83
C GLU A 231 -21.17 17.80 7.88
N ARG A 232 -20.72 16.56 7.64
CA ARG A 232 -21.61 15.41 7.46
C ARG A 232 -21.02 14.14 8.04
N LYS A 233 -21.86 13.30 8.64
CA LYS A 233 -21.60 11.88 8.87
C LYS A 233 -22.35 11.06 7.83
N TRP A 234 -21.62 10.16 7.14
CA TRP A 234 -22.24 9.22 6.21
C TRP A 234 -22.67 7.96 6.95
N GLY A 235 -23.82 7.43 6.58
CA GLY A 235 -24.30 6.12 7.00
C GLY A 235 -24.18 5.09 5.87
N VAL A 236 -24.49 3.83 6.16
CA VAL A 236 -24.46 2.74 5.19
C VAL A 236 -25.39 2.97 3.98
N LYS A 237 -26.46 3.76 4.17
CA LYS A 237 -27.43 4.09 3.12
C LYS A 237 -26.94 5.17 2.15
N ASP A 238 -25.93 5.94 2.55
CA ASP A 238 -25.41 7.06 1.76
C ASP A 238 -24.40 6.64 0.71
N MET A 239 -23.95 5.39 0.75
CA MET A 239 -22.93 4.87 -0.15
C MET A 239 -23.23 3.43 -0.57
N TYR A 240 -22.53 2.96 -1.59
CA TYR A 240 -22.52 1.58 -2.02
C TYR A 240 -21.09 1.11 -2.29
N GLY A 241 -20.91 -0.19 -2.31
CA GLY A 241 -19.64 -0.84 -2.57
C GLY A 241 -19.63 -1.69 -3.81
N LEU A 242 -18.46 -1.81 -4.40
CA LEU A 242 -18.15 -2.64 -5.53
C LEU A 242 -17.30 -3.80 -5.05
N ILE A 243 -17.78 -5.01 -5.24
CA ILE A 243 -17.13 -6.23 -4.74
C ILE A 243 -16.91 -7.22 -5.88
N ASP A 244 -15.87 -8.04 -5.78
CA ASP A 244 -15.64 -9.14 -6.68
C ASP A 244 -16.86 -10.08 -6.75
N ARG A 245 -17.24 -10.51 -7.99
CA ARG A 245 -18.32 -11.46 -8.22
C ARG A 245 -18.08 -12.80 -7.54
N GLU A 246 -16.84 -13.23 -7.40
CA GLU A 246 -16.50 -14.49 -6.73
C GLU A 246 -16.88 -14.48 -5.24
N ALA A 247 -16.78 -13.33 -4.59
CA ALA A 247 -17.23 -13.13 -3.22
C ALA A 247 -18.76 -13.12 -3.08
N MET A 248 -19.49 -12.94 -4.19
CA MET A 248 -20.96 -13.04 -4.26
C MET A 248 -21.44 -14.46 -4.58
N ALA A 249 -20.58 -15.31 -5.13
CA ALA A 249 -20.91 -16.68 -5.47
C ALA A 249 -20.90 -17.59 -4.23
N ALA A 250 -21.92 -18.44 -4.08
CA ALA A 250 -21.98 -19.43 -3.01
C ALA A 250 -20.86 -20.46 -3.15
N ARG A 251 -20.04 -20.63 -2.11
CA ARG A 251 -19.07 -21.73 -2.02
C ARG A 251 -19.73 -22.84 -1.20
N GLY A 252 -19.73 -24.07 -1.71
CA GLY A 252 -20.50 -25.19 -1.18
C GLY A 252 -20.18 -25.69 0.25
N SER A 253 -19.30 -25.02 1.00
CA SER A 253 -18.92 -25.39 2.36
C SER A 253 -19.47 -24.48 3.46
N ASP A 254 -20.14 -23.37 3.14
CA ASP A 254 -20.52 -22.33 4.11
C ASP A 254 -21.97 -22.46 4.63
N THR A 255 -22.57 -23.63 4.56
CA THR A 255 -23.93 -23.89 5.09
C THR A 255 -23.99 -24.22 6.57
N GLY A 256 -23.06 -23.71 7.38
CA GLY A 256 -23.13 -23.82 8.84
C GLY A 256 -24.23 -22.95 9.44
N ALA A 257 -24.96 -23.48 10.41
CA ALA A 257 -26.14 -22.88 11.06
C ALA A 257 -25.90 -21.40 11.43
N GLY A 258 -26.65 -20.49 10.78
CA GLY A 258 -26.63 -19.06 11.02
C GLY A 258 -25.58 -18.25 10.24
N GLY A 259 -24.80 -18.88 9.35
CA GLY A 259 -23.83 -18.22 8.48
C GLY A 259 -24.47 -17.77 7.16
N SER A 260 -24.09 -16.60 6.65
CA SER A 260 -24.45 -16.21 5.29
C SER A 260 -23.68 -17.08 4.29
N ALA A 261 -24.36 -17.55 3.24
CA ALA A 261 -23.79 -18.49 2.25
C ALA A 261 -22.61 -17.91 1.44
N THR A 262 -22.37 -16.60 1.49
CA THR A 262 -21.27 -15.92 0.79
C THR A 262 -20.67 -14.79 1.62
N PRO A 263 -19.39 -14.40 1.38
CA PRO A 263 -18.82 -13.23 2.02
C PRO A 263 -19.65 -11.96 1.80
N ALA A 264 -20.11 -11.73 0.57
CA ALA A 264 -20.95 -10.57 0.24
C ALA A 264 -22.26 -10.55 1.04
N ALA A 265 -22.96 -11.69 1.13
CA ALA A 265 -24.19 -11.80 1.91
C ALA A 265 -23.97 -11.48 3.40
N GLY A 266 -22.83 -11.90 3.97
CA GLY A 266 -22.46 -11.55 5.34
C GLY A 266 -22.25 -10.05 5.55
N ILE A 267 -21.63 -9.37 4.59
CA ILE A 267 -21.44 -7.93 4.60
C ILE A 267 -22.78 -7.21 4.43
N GLN A 268 -23.61 -7.68 3.49
CA GLN A 268 -24.96 -7.13 3.25
C GLN A 268 -25.88 -7.28 4.48
N TRP A 269 -25.74 -8.37 5.24
CA TRP A 269 -26.47 -8.54 6.49
C TRP A 269 -26.22 -7.39 7.50
N CYS A 270 -25.03 -6.77 7.44
CA CYS A 270 -24.71 -5.58 8.23
C CYS A 270 -25.30 -4.28 7.64
N GLY A 271 -26.14 -4.35 6.61
CA GLY A 271 -26.81 -3.22 5.97
C GLY A 271 -26.01 -2.57 4.82
N TRP A 272 -24.83 -3.09 4.45
CA TRP A 272 -24.07 -2.58 3.34
C TRP A 272 -24.69 -2.94 1.99
N ARG A 273 -24.74 -1.98 1.07
CA ARG A 273 -25.18 -2.20 -0.32
C ARG A 273 -23.95 -2.55 -1.17
N LEU A 274 -23.99 -3.72 -1.82
CA LEU A 274 -22.89 -4.22 -2.65
C LEU A 274 -23.37 -4.50 -4.06
N PHE A 275 -22.57 -4.11 -5.03
CA PHE A 275 -22.74 -4.39 -6.45
C PHE A 275 -21.51 -5.12 -7.00
N PRO A 276 -21.66 -5.94 -8.05
CA PRO A 276 -20.54 -6.57 -8.71
C PRO A 276 -19.58 -5.54 -9.28
N ALA A 277 -18.30 -5.68 -8.98
CA ALA A 277 -17.25 -4.86 -9.58
C ALA A 277 -17.03 -5.20 -11.05
N ASN A 278 -16.63 -4.23 -11.84
CA ASN A 278 -16.00 -4.46 -13.12
C ASN A 278 -14.57 -5.01 -12.90
N LYS A 279 -14.24 -6.16 -13.47
CA LYS A 279 -12.95 -6.86 -13.34
C LYS A 279 -12.07 -6.73 -14.58
N ASP A 280 -12.35 -5.81 -15.46
CA ASP A 280 -11.48 -5.56 -16.60
C ASP A 280 -10.12 -5.06 -16.11
N ARG A 281 -9.13 -5.97 -16.10
CA ARG A 281 -7.78 -5.70 -15.57
C ARG A 281 -7.11 -4.61 -16.38
N ALA A 282 -7.17 -4.68 -17.70
CA ALA A 282 -6.52 -3.72 -18.58
C ALA A 282 -7.11 -2.31 -18.38
N ALA A 283 -8.45 -2.21 -18.40
CA ALA A 283 -9.13 -0.94 -18.14
C ALA A 283 -8.84 -0.41 -16.72
N GLY A 284 -8.75 -1.28 -15.73
CA GLY A 284 -8.42 -0.91 -14.36
C GLY A 284 -7.00 -0.38 -14.21
N ASN A 285 -6.03 -1.03 -14.85
CA ASN A 285 -4.64 -0.59 -14.89
C ASN A 285 -4.51 0.76 -15.62
N GLU A 286 -5.19 0.91 -16.77
CA GLU A 286 -5.23 2.17 -17.52
C GLU A 286 -5.82 3.31 -16.68
N GLN A 287 -6.91 3.06 -15.91
CA GLN A 287 -7.49 4.07 -15.02
C GLN A 287 -6.52 4.51 -13.91
N TRP A 288 -5.75 3.59 -13.33
CA TRP A 288 -4.72 3.96 -12.37
C TRP A 288 -3.63 4.79 -13.03
N LEU A 289 -3.08 4.32 -14.16
CA LEU A 289 -2.03 5.05 -14.90
C LEU A 289 -2.48 6.47 -15.28
N GLU A 290 -3.65 6.60 -15.91
CA GLU A 290 -4.20 7.89 -16.35
C GLU A 290 -4.39 8.87 -15.18
N ARG A 291 -4.82 8.36 -14.01
CA ARG A 291 -5.06 9.20 -12.84
C ARG A 291 -3.81 9.54 -12.05
N LEU A 292 -2.78 8.70 -12.11
CA LEU A 292 -1.48 8.98 -11.50
C LEU A 292 -0.66 9.95 -12.37
N LEU A 293 -0.88 9.98 -13.71
CA LEU A 293 -0.19 10.93 -14.58
C LEU A 293 -0.50 12.36 -14.17
N LEU A 294 0.56 13.20 -14.17
CA LEU A 294 0.41 14.62 -13.88
C LEU A 294 -0.23 15.34 -15.08
N LYS A 295 -1.31 16.04 -14.82
CA LYS A 295 -1.93 16.94 -15.77
C LYS A 295 -1.02 18.14 -16.04
N PRO A 296 -1.32 18.97 -17.07
CA PRO A 296 -0.54 20.20 -17.37
C PRO A 296 -0.43 21.18 -16.19
N ASN A 297 -1.34 21.10 -15.21
CA ASN A 297 -1.29 21.90 -13.98
C ASN A 297 -0.38 21.28 -12.89
N GLY A 298 0.37 20.23 -13.20
CA GLY A 298 1.26 19.54 -12.29
C GLY A 298 0.56 18.67 -11.22
N LYS A 299 -0.76 18.44 -11.32
CA LYS A 299 -1.53 17.65 -10.36
C LYS A 299 -2.06 16.37 -10.97
N PRO A 300 -2.10 15.26 -10.22
CA PRO A 300 -2.77 14.03 -10.64
C PRO A 300 -4.29 14.17 -10.55
N SER A 301 -5.02 13.11 -10.92
CA SER A 301 -6.47 13.00 -10.72
C SER A 301 -6.86 12.01 -9.62
N VAL A 302 -5.88 11.38 -8.98
CA VAL A 302 -6.09 10.53 -7.80
C VAL A 302 -5.17 10.99 -6.68
N PHE A 303 -5.73 11.09 -5.48
CA PHE A 303 -5.03 11.45 -4.25
C PHE A 303 -5.32 10.41 -3.17
N ILE A 304 -4.35 10.14 -2.32
CA ILE A 304 -4.44 9.13 -1.27
C ILE A 304 -4.15 9.79 0.07
N PHE A 305 -5.03 9.62 1.06
CA PHE A 305 -4.78 10.09 2.42
C PHE A 305 -3.76 9.21 3.12
N GLY A 306 -2.52 9.70 3.22
CA GLY A 306 -1.38 8.91 3.70
C GLY A 306 -1.50 8.45 5.15
N ASP A 307 -2.19 9.21 5.98
CA ASP A 307 -2.45 8.90 7.39
C ASP A 307 -3.58 7.88 7.58
N ARG A 308 -4.37 7.59 6.54
CA ARG A 308 -5.55 6.70 6.60
C ARG A 308 -5.46 5.47 5.70
N CYS A 309 -4.60 5.50 4.68
CA CYS A 309 -4.45 4.43 3.69
C CYS A 309 -3.01 3.88 3.64
N PRO A 310 -2.44 3.44 4.79
CA PRO A 310 -1.03 3.04 4.86
C PRO A 310 -0.70 1.84 3.97
N ASN A 311 -1.61 0.86 3.81
CA ASN A 311 -1.32 -0.31 2.98
C ASN A 311 -1.36 0.03 1.49
N LEU A 312 -2.33 0.81 1.03
CA LEU A 312 -2.36 1.27 -0.36
C LEU A 312 -1.10 2.07 -0.72
N VAL A 313 -0.69 3.01 0.16
CA VAL A 313 0.53 3.81 -0.02
C VAL A 313 1.79 2.93 -0.06
N ARG A 314 1.82 1.86 0.74
CA ARG A 314 2.93 0.92 0.78
C ARG A 314 2.99 0.04 -0.47
N THR A 315 1.85 -0.46 -0.94
CA THR A 315 1.81 -1.50 -1.97
C THR A 315 1.94 -0.96 -3.38
N ILE A 316 1.34 0.18 -3.73
CA ILE A 316 1.40 0.74 -5.10
C ILE A 316 2.83 0.80 -5.67
N PRO A 317 3.82 1.38 -4.98
CA PRO A 317 5.18 1.48 -5.53
C PRO A 317 5.91 0.14 -5.62
N MET A 318 5.36 -0.93 -5.03
CA MET A 318 5.95 -2.27 -4.98
C MET A 318 5.37 -3.23 -6.02
N LEU A 319 4.32 -2.83 -6.73
CA LEU A 319 3.66 -3.65 -7.74
C LEU A 319 4.59 -3.84 -8.94
N MET A 320 4.96 -5.08 -9.20
CA MET A 320 5.83 -5.43 -10.33
C MET A 320 5.02 -5.59 -11.61
N SER A 321 5.66 -5.36 -12.76
CA SER A 321 5.09 -5.77 -14.04
C SER A 321 5.09 -7.28 -14.16
N ASP A 322 4.04 -7.85 -14.75
CA ASP A 322 3.98 -9.29 -15.03
C ASP A 322 5.10 -9.68 -16.01
N PRO A 323 5.94 -10.67 -15.70
CA PRO A 323 7.04 -11.09 -16.56
C PRO A 323 6.62 -11.57 -17.95
N HIS A 324 5.38 -12.06 -18.09
CA HIS A 324 4.83 -12.58 -19.35
C HIS A 324 3.99 -11.54 -20.10
N ASN A 325 3.46 -10.55 -19.39
CA ASN A 325 2.69 -9.46 -19.95
C ASN A 325 3.06 -8.13 -19.26
N PRO A 326 4.12 -7.43 -19.73
CA PRO A 326 4.58 -6.19 -19.10
C PRO A 326 3.54 -5.06 -19.02
N GLU A 327 2.43 -5.17 -19.76
CA GLU A 327 1.30 -4.22 -19.69
C GLU A 327 0.33 -4.54 -18.52
N ASP A 328 0.59 -5.59 -17.77
CA ASP A 328 -0.20 -5.98 -16.61
C ASP A 328 0.65 -5.98 -15.32
N VAL A 329 -0.04 -5.96 -14.19
CA VAL A 329 0.57 -6.08 -12.86
C VAL A 329 0.70 -7.55 -12.49
N ASP A 330 1.85 -7.95 -11.96
CA ASP A 330 2.05 -9.27 -11.38
C ASP A 330 1.18 -9.47 -10.12
N SER A 331 0.22 -10.40 -10.21
CA SER A 331 -0.70 -10.72 -9.12
C SER A 331 -0.15 -11.73 -8.11
N SER A 332 1.14 -12.09 -8.21
CA SER A 332 1.80 -12.93 -7.18
C SER A 332 2.16 -12.14 -5.92
N GLY A 333 2.16 -10.80 -6.00
CA GLY A 333 2.47 -9.88 -4.92
C GLY A 333 1.26 -9.45 -4.09
N ASP A 334 1.48 -8.42 -3.25
CA ASP A 334 0.43 -7.78 -2.43
C ASP A 334 -0.30 -6.71 -3.26
N ASP A 335 -1.23 -7.14 -4.11
CA ASP A 335 -2.00 -6.29 -5.04
C ASP A 335 -3.43 -5.97 -4.56
N HIS A 336 -3.86 -6.50 -3.43
CA HIS A 336 -5.26 -6.41 -2.95
C HIS A 336 -5.78 -4.99 -2.80
N ALA A 337 -4.97 -4.07 -2.26
CA ALA A 337 -5.36 -2.66 -2.14
C ALA A 337 -5.45 -1.98 -3.51
N PHE A 338 -4.54 -2.34 -4.42
CA PHE A 338 -4.55 -1.85 -5.80
C PHE A 338 -5.80 -2.35 -6.56
N ASP A 339 -6.12 -3.65 -6.45
CA ASP A 339 -7.31 -4.25 -7.08
C ASP A 339 -8.60 -3.62 -6.56
N THR A 340 -8.68 -3.40 -5.25
CA THR A 340 -9.79 -2.67 -4.64
C THR A 340 -9.92 -1.27 -5.23
N GLY A 341 -8.81 -0.57 -5.44
CA GLY A 341 -8.79 0.74 -6.08
C GLY A 341 -9.25 0.71 -7.54
N LYS A 342 -8.92 -0.35 -8.31
CA LYS A 342 -9.44 -0.54 -9.68
C LYS A 342 -10.96 -0.54 -9.70
N TYR A 343 -11.60 -1.25 -8.77
CA TYR A 343 -13.06 -1.30 -8.69
C TYR A 343 -13.67 0.09 -8.50
N LEU A 344 -13.08 0.92 -7.64
CA LEU A 344 -13.51 2.30 -7.42
C LEU A 344 -13.32 3.17 -8.67
N LEU A 345 -12.14 3.11 -9.28
CA LEU A 345 -11.77 3.99 -10.39
C LEU A 345 -12.56 3.65 -11.65
N LEU A 346 -12.86 2.37 -11.89
CA LEU A 346 -13.70 1.94 -13.00
C LEU A 346 -15.16 2.40 -12.86
N ASP A 347 -15.65 2.58 -11.65
CA ASP A 347 -17.01 3.11 -11.39
C ASP A 347 -17.04 4.67 -11.39
N TRP A 348 -15.87 5.30 -11.39
CA TRP A 348 -15.67 6.74 -11.59
C TRP A 348 -14.71 7.02 -12.75
N PRO A 349 -15.09 6.70 -14.00
CA PRO A 349 -14.18 6.88 -15.13
C PRO A 349 -13.78 8.35 -15.32
N VAL A 350 -12.58 8.59 -15.84
CA VAL A 350 -12.14 9.94 -16.19
C VAL A 350 -13.10 10.52 -17.23
N LYS A 351 -13.53 11.77 -17.03
CA LYS A 351 -14.36 12.47 -18.02
C LYS A 351 -13.57 12.61 -19.32
N GLY A 352 -13.99 11.91 -20.36
CA GLY A 352 -13.32 11.91 -21.67
C GLY A 352 -12.71 10.59 -22.09
N SER A 353 -12.42 9.67 -21.17
CA SER A 353 -12.08 8.28 -21.50
C SER A 353 -13.38 7.51 -21.80
N ARG A 354 -13.86 7.59 -23.06
CA ARG A 354 -14.82 6.59 -23.52
C ARG A 354 -14.09 5.26 -23.58
N PRO A 355 -14.67 4.17 -23.00
CA PRO A 355 -14.18 2.83 -23.31
C PRO A 355 -14.13 2.70 -24.83
N LYS A 356 -12.98 2.29 -25.37
CA LYS A 356 -12.89 1.99 -26.81
C LYS A 356 -13.91 0.91 -27.10
N ASP A 357 -14.94 1.27 -27.88
CA ASP A 357 -16.01 0.40 -28.32
C ASP A 357 -15.46 -0.94 -28.80
N LYS A 358 -15.70 -1.99 -28.04
CA LYS A 358 -15.74 -3.36 -28.59
C LYS A 358 -17.16 -3.90 -28.70
N THR A 359 -18.18 -3.20 -28.16
CA THR A 359 -19.60 -3.54 -28.36
C THR A 359 -20.45 -2.35 -27.88
N GLY A 360 -20.67 -1.39 -28.76
CA GLY A 360 -21.28 -0.07 -28.44
C GLY A 360 -22.72 -0.06 -27.91
N ASP A 361 -23.45 -1.17 -27.91
CA ASP A 361 -24.84 -1.22 -27.42
C ASP A 361 -24.99 -1.92 -26.06
N GLN A 362 -24.19 -2.94 -25.79
CA GLN A 362 -24.36 -3.73 -24.55
C GLN A 362 -23.91 -2.99 -23.28
N ASP A 363 -22.91 -2.14 -23.37
CA ASP A 363 -22.41 -1.39 -22.19
C ASP A 363 -23.30 -0.20 -21.85
N VAL A 364 -23.90 0.44 -22.86
CA VAL A 364 -24.90 1.50 -22.65
C VAL A 364 -26.17 0.92 -22.05
N GLU A 365 -26.65 -0.23 -22.56
CA GLU A 365 -27.80 -0.92 -21.99
C GLU A 365 -27.53 -1.42 -20.55
N ARG A 366 -26.33 -1.92 -20.31
CA ARG A 366 -25.90 -2.34 -18.96
C ARG A 366 -25.81 -1.15 -18.01
N TRP A 367 -25.29 -0.02 -18.46
CA TRP A 367 -25.24 1.22 -17.67
C TRP A 367 -26.64 1.76 -17.39
N LEU A 368 -27.52 1.74 -18.40
CA LEU A 368 -28.93 2.13 -18.25
C LEU A 368 -29.69 1.17 -17.33
N ALA A 369 -29.42 -0.14 -17.42
CA ALA A 369 -30.00 -1.14 -16.52
C ALA A 369 -29.53 -0.94 -15.06
N MET A 370 -28.24 -0.62 -14.84
CA MET A 370 -27.72 -0.29 -13.53
C MET A 370 -28.31 1.02 -12.98
N ALA A 371 -28.46 2.03 -13.83
CA ALA A 371 -29.08 3.31 -13.45
C ALA A 371 -30.58 3.13 -13.12
N LYS A 372 -31.29 2.29 -13.89
CA LYS A 372 -32.68 1.92 -13.64
C LYS A 372 -32.83 1.12 -12.35
N HIS A 373 -31.99 0.12 -12.14
CA HIS A 373 -31.98 -0.67 -10.91
C HIS A 373 -31.67 0.20 -9.68
N ARG A 374 -30.79 1.21 -9.81
CA ARG A 374 -30.56 2.22 -8.79
C ARG A 374 -31.83 3.00 -8.44
N LYS A 375 -32.57 3.45 -9.45
CA LYS A 375 -33.84 4.17 -9.27
C LYS A 375 -34.92 3.32 -8.64
N ASP A 376 -35.00 2.05 -9.04
CA ASP A 376 -35.97 1.09 -8.49
C ASP A 376 -35.66 0.73 -7.04
N MET A 377 -34.38 0.66 -6.65
CA MET A 377 -33.94 0.47 -5.26
C MET A 377 -34.17 1.71 -4.38
N GLU A 378 -34.04 2.91 -4.94
CA GLU A 378 -34.37 4.15 -4.25
C GLU A 378 -35.88 4.31 -4.00
N ASN A 379 -36.72 3.73 -4.86
CA ASN A 379 -38.17 3.80 -4.80
C ASN A 379 -38.83 2.53 -4.21
N ALA A 380 -38.04 1.52 -3.80
CA ALA A 380 -38.58 0.33 -3.16
C ALA A 380 -39.18 0.70 -1.79
N PRO A 381 -40.45 0.35 -1.53
CA PRO A 381 -41.05 0.58 -0.21
C PRO A 381 -40.22 -0.21 0.81
N GLY A 382 -39.77 0.48 1.85
CA GLY A 382 -39.02 -0.16 2.92
C GLY A 382 -39.86 -1.28 3.54
N ASP A 383 -39.35 -2.53 3.47
CA ASP A 383 -39.93 -3.66 4.18
C ASP A 383 -39.96 -3.31 5.67
N THR A 384 -41.15 -3.04 6.14
CA THR A 384 -41.47 -2.92 7.55
C THR A 384 -41.26 -4.29 8.18
N ILE A 385 -40.14 -4.46 8.89
CA ILE A 385 -39.92 -5.64 9.72
C ILE A 385 -40.95 -5.52 10.87
N THR A 386 -42.06 -6.19 10.71
CA THR A 386 -42.99 -6.49 11.81
C THR A 386 -42.31 -7.49 12.74
N THR A 387 -41.79 -6.99 13.85
CA THR A 387 -41.43 -7.82 14.99
C THR A 387 -42.69 -8.38 15.59
N GLY A 388 -43.11 -9.58 15.15
CA GLY A 388 -44.14 -10.37 15.83
C GLY A 388 -43.52 -10.98 17.10
N TYR A 389 -43.70 -10.36 18.22
CA TYR A 389 -43.75 -11.04 19.51
C TYR A 389 -45.22 -11.51 19.67
N GLY A 390 -45.44 -12.79 19.54
CA GLY A 390 -46.65 -13.49 19.86
C GLY A 390 -46.41 -14.41 21.06
N ASP A 391 -47.29 -14.33 22.01
CA ASP A 391 -47.43 -15.00 23.32
C ASP A 391 -46.98 -16.46 23.37
#